data_ae93cd97b97c4a225dfa8147acfdeb1f
#
_entry.id   ae93cd97b97c4a225dfa8147acfdeb1f
#
_cell.length_a   1.000
_cell.length_b   1.000
_cell.length_c   1.000
_cell.angle_alpha   90.00
_cell.angle_beta   90.00
_cell.angle_gamma   90.00
#
_symmetry.space_group_name_H-M   'P 1'
#
loop_
_entity.id
_entity.type
_entity.pdbx_description
1 polymer ?
#
loop_
_entity_poly.entity_id
_entity_poly.type
_entity_poly.pdbx_seq_one_letter_code
_entity_poly.pdbx_strand_id
1 'polypeptide(L)'
;MASLFPPNEAERLAALHRLSIIDAPQSPSLDRICRVAQQVFDVPIAAVSMLDATRQWFKASVGLDGLTSTEREDSFCQYTVMHDEVFVVPDARTDRGFARNPYVLGEPGIRFYAGVPLTTEPGIRLGSLCIIDTKPRLFEPEHVAVLAGLGRLVVDELWLHHLERVGRVRAEAGADSLRRAPLAFDLLPTLTSAQVRAGRALLNWSVRELADAAGVSCTTIKRVETNGSETVRRENVGAIRQAFEVHGIEFTASPDARVGLSIKRECQE
;
A
#
# COMPACT_ATOMS: atom_id res chain seq x y z
N MET A 1 -12.40 18.95 -14.52
CA MET A 1 -11.26 19.47 -13.70
C MET A 1 -9.97 18.95 -14.33
N ALA A 2 -8.77 19.49 -14.01
CA ALA A 2 -7.53 18.91 -14.50
C ALA A 2 -7.10 17.75 -13.58
N SER A 3 -6.51 16.70 -14.14
CA SER A 3 -5.94 15.62 -13.35
C SER A 3 -4.76 16.09 -12.52
N LEU A 4 -4.72 15.70 -11.24
CA LEU A 4 -3.63 15.96 -10.33
C LEU A 4 -2.71 14.74 -10.27
N PHE A 5 -1.41 14.98 -10.37
CA PHE A 5 -0.42 13.91 -10.32
C PHE A 5 0.60 14.21 -9.22
N PRO A 6 0.87 13.26 -8.30
CA PRO A 6 1.98 13.40 -7.37
C PRO A 6 3.32 13.38 -8.11
N PRO A 7 4.39 13.98 -7.51
CA PRO A 7 5.71 14.04 -8.16
C PRO A 7 6.28 12.69 -8.57
N ASN A 8 5.89 11.62 -7.86
CA ASN A 8 6.34 10.24 -8.10
C ASN A 8 5.28 9.39 -8.84
N GLU A 9 4.46 9.99 -9.70
CA GLU A 9 3.34 9.31 -10.37
C GLU A 9 3.76 8.06 -11.14
N ALA A 10 4.89 8.11 -11.86
CA ALA A 10 5.37 6.94 -12.61
C ALA A 10 5.70 5.75 -11.68
N GLU A 11 6.30 6.02 -10.54
CA GLU A 11 6.63 5.01 -9.53
C GLU A 11 5.36 4.47 -8.85
N ARG A 12 4.42 5.35 -8.52
CA ARG A 12 3.10 5.00 -7.97
C ARG A 12 2.32 4.08 -8.92
N LEU A 13 2.24 4.43 -10.22
CA LEU A 13 1.57 3.60 -11.22
C LEU A 13 2.28 2.24 -11.39
N ALA A 14 3.61 2.23 -11.41
CA ALA A 14 4.37 0.98 -11.46
C ALA A 14 4.06 0.09 -10.25
N ALA A 15 3.95 0.65 -9.03
CA ALA A 15 3.56 -0.07 -7.83
C ALA A 15 2.12 -0.61 -7.92
N LEU A 16 1.17 0.20 -8.38
CA LEU A 16 -0.22 -0.19 -8.60
C LEU A 16 -0.33 -1.39 -9.57
N HIS A 17 0.38 -1.34 -10.69
CA HIS A 17 0.35 -2.39 -11.70
C HIS A 17 1.05 -3.68 -11.22
N ARG A 18 2.14 -3.56 -10.43
CA ARG A 18 2.79 -4.74 -9.81
C ARG A 18 1.84 -5.52 -8.92
N LEU A 19 1.00 -4.84 -8.15
CA LEU A 19 0.02 -5.48 -7.30
C LEU A 19 -1.10 -6.16 -8.10
N SER A 20 -1.26 -5.82 -9.40
CA SER A 20 -2.30 -6.34 -10.30
C SER A 20 -3.70 -6.29 -9.66
N ILE A 21 -4.00 -5.16 -9.02
CA ILE A 21 -5.26 -4.92 -8.32
C ILE A 21 -6.33 -4.41 -9.29
N ILE A 22 -5.91 -3.64 -10.29
CA ILE A 22 -6.81 -3.06 -11.31
C ILE A 22 -7.47 -4.19 -12.10
N ASP A 23 -8.77 -4.08 -12.29
CA ASP A 23 -9.63 -5.06 -12.97
C ASP A 23 -9.61 -6.48 -12.35
N ALA A 24 -9.00 -6.65 -11.18
CA ALA A 24 -9.05 -7.90 -10.44
C ALA A 24 -10.45 -8.13 -9.81
N PRO A 25 -10.87 -9.39 -9.59
CA PRO A 25 -12.16 -9.70 -8.97
C PRO A 25 -12.39 -8.94 -7.67
N GLN A 26 -13.66 -8.71 -7.34
CA GLN A 26 -14.07 -8.12 -6.07
C GLN A 26 -13.52 -8.93 -4.88
N SER A 27 -13.28 -8.24 -3.77
CA SER A 27 -12.78 -8.85 -2.54
C SER A 27 -13.86 -8.77 -1.46
N PRO A 28 -14.42 -9.91 -1.03
CA PRO A 28 -15.40 -9.92 0.06
C PRO A 28 -14.89 -9.29 1.36
N SER A 29 -13.59 -9.32 1.60
CA SER A 29 -12.96 -8.69 2.76
C SER A 29 -12.99 -7.18 2.66
N LEU A 30 -12.64 -6.62 1.50
CA LEU A 30 -12.70 -5.18 1.26
C LEU A 30 -14.15 -4.67 1.25
N ASP A 31 -15.10 -5.46 0.73
CA ASP A 31 -16.53 -5.14 0.80
C ASP A 31 -17.01 -5.07 2.26
N ARG A 32 -16.50 -5.96 3.14
CA ARG A 32 -16.80 -5.87 4.59
C ARG A 32 -16.24 -4.60 5.20
N ILE A 33 -15.02 -4.21 4.85
CA ILE A 33 -14.42 -2.95 5.36
C ILE A 33 -15.25 -1.75 4.91
N CYS A 34 -15.69 -1.69 3.65
CA CYS A 34 -16.58 -0.63 3.17
C CYS A 34 -17.90 -0.59 3.94
N ARG A 35 -18.53 -1.75 4.20
CA ARG A 35 -19.76 -1.80 5.02
C ARG A 35 -19.53 -1.32 6.46
N VAL A 36 -18.42 -1.72 7.08
CA VAL A 36 -18.06 -1.23 8.43
C VAL A 36 -17.85 0.29 8.41
N ALA A 37 -17.12 0.83 7.43
CA ALA A 37 -16.93 2.27 7.30
C ALA A 37 -18.28 2.99 7.11
N GLN A 38 -19.16 2.49 6.24
CA GLN A 38 -20.49 3.04 6.02
C GLN A 38 -21.31 3.10 7.33
N GLN A 39 -21.31 2.02 8.11
CA GLN A 39 -22.06 1.91 9.35
C GLN A 39 -21.47 2.77 10.47
N VAL A 40 -20.14 2.76 10.65
CA VAL A 40 -19.45 3.50 11.71
C VAL A 40 -19.63 5.01 11.54
N PHE A 41 -19.56 5.47 10.28
CA PHE A 41 -19.69 6.91 9.99
C PHE A 41 -21.12 7.33 9.63
N ASP A 42 -22.07 6.40 9.57
CA ASP A 42 -23.46 6.64 9.17
C ASP A 42 -23.55 7.45 7.86
N VAL A 43 -22.86 6.98 6.83
CA VAL A 43 -22.81 7.61 5.50
C VAL A 43 -23.44 6.72 4.43
N PRO A 44 -24.02 7.27 3.36
CA PRO A 44 -24.62 6.46 2.29
C PRO A 44 -23.57 5.72 1.46
N ILE A 45 -22.34 6.25 1.33
CA ILE A 45 -21.34 5.70 0.42
C ILE A 45 -20.02 5.51 1.15
N ALA A 46 -19.41 4.32 0.96
CA ALA A 46 -18.02 4.05 1.32
C ALA A 46 -17.36 3.23 0.21
N ALA A 47 -16.10 3.54 -0.13
CA ALA A 47 -15.41 2.86 -1.22
C ALA A 47 -13.90 2.74 -0.99
N VAL A 48 -13.34 1.61 -1.43
CA VAL A 48 -11.92 1.42 -1.68
C VAL A 48 -11.67 1.67 -3.15
N SER A 49 -10.99 2.76 -3.47
CA SER A 49 -10.69 3.15 -4.84
C SER A 49 -9.19 3.11 -5.13
N MET A 50 -8.85 2.71 -6.34
CA MET A 50 -7.50 2.76 -6.89
C MET A 50 -7.45 3.83 -7.99
N LEU A 51 -6.36 4.59 -8.03
CA LEU A 51 -6.17 5.63 -9.03
C LEU A 51 -5.19 5.17 -10.11
N ASP A 52 -5.71 4.92 -11.30
CA ASP A 52 -4.91 4.66 -12.50
C ASP A 52 -4.52 5.98 -13.20
N ALA A 53 -3.88 5.90 -14.34
CA ALA A 53 -3.43 7.06 -15.10
C ALA A 53 -4.58 8.01 -15.48
N THR A 54 -5.72 7.47 -15.92
CA THR A 54 -6.86 8.24 -16.42
C THR A 54 -8.16 8.01 -15.67
N ARG A 55 -8.25 6.94 -14.88
CA ARG A 55 -9.48 6.55 -14.19
C ARG A 55 -9.27 6.31 -12.70
N GLN A 56 -10.33 6.51 -11.95
CA GLN A 56 -10.53 5.97 -10.61
C GLN A 56 -11.30 4.65 -10.76
N TRP A 57 -10.80 3.57 -10.18
CA TRP A 57 -11.43 2.26 -10.20
C TRP A 57 -11.80 1.81 -8.79
N PHE A 58 -13.05 1.36 -8.61
CA PHE A 58 -13.56 0.92 -7.31
C PHE A 58 -13.29 -0.57 -7.10
N LYS A 59 -12.33 -0.88 -6.23
CA LYS A 59 -12.00 -2.25 -5.83
C LYS A 59 -13.08 -2.88 -4.94
N ALA A 60 -13.70 -2.06 -4.10
CA ALA A 60 -14.84 -2.41 -3.27
C ALA A 60 -15.67 -1.14 -3.04
N SER A 61 -16.99 -1.27 -2.95
CA SER A 61 -17.85 -0.13 -2.64
C SER A 61 -19.18 -0.55 -2.08
N VAL A 62 -19.80 0.38 -1.36
CA VAL A 62 -21.17 0.30 -0.88
C VAL A 62 -21.85 1.64 -1.20
N GLY A 63 -23.09 1.58 -1.73
CA GLY A 63 -23.85 2.77 -2.12
C GLY A 63 -23.45 3.39 -3.47
N LEU A 64 -22.71 2.68 -4.32
CA LEU A 64 -22.36 3.10 -5.69
C LEU A 64 -23.03 2.23 -6.79
N ASP A 65 -24.10 1.54 -6.50
CA ASP A 65 -24.99 0.76 -7.36
C ASP A 65 -24.46 0.40 -8.77
N GLY A 66 -23.46 -0.49 -8.80
CA GLY A 66 -22.89 -1.01 -10.04
C GLY A 66 -21.86 -0.11 -10.74
N LEU A 67 -21.55 1.06 -10.19
CA LEU A 67 -20.49 1.92 -10.69
C LEU A 67 -19.12 1.30 -10.35
N THR A 68 -18.37 0.92 -11.39
CA THR A 68 -17.05 0.27 -11.23
C THR A 68 -15.88 1.22 -11.39
N SER A 69 -16.06 2.33 -12.12
CA SER A 69 -15.00 3.32 -12.34
C SER A 69 -15.59 4.69 -12.71
N THR A 70 -14.77 5.72 -12.55
CA THR A 70 -15.04 7.11 -12.97
C THR A 70 -13.80 7.72 -13.60
N GLU A 71 -13.95 8.85 -14.27
CA GLU A 71 -12.82 9.62 -14.75
C GLU A 71 -11.97 10.13 -13.56
N ARG A 72 -10.64 10.05 -13.67
CA ARG A 72 -9.73 10.49 -12.61
C ARG A 72 -9.88 11.98 -12.33
N GLU A 73 -10.03 12.80 -13.35
CA GLU A 73 -10.10 14.26 -13.21
C GLU A 73 -11.31 14.75 -12.40
N ASP A 74 -12.37 13.95 -12.32
CA ASP A 74 -13.57 14.26 -11.53
C ASP A 74 -13.54 13.63 -10.13
N SER A 75 -12.51 12.84 -9.84
CA SER A 75 -12.38 12.10 -8.59
C SER A 75 -11.93 13.00 -7.43
N PHE A 76 -12.57 12.88 -6.28
CA PHE A 76 -12.08 13.44 -5.01
C PHE A 76 -10.81 12.72 -4.53
N CYS A 77 -10.71 11.43 -4.83
CA CYS A 77 -9.59 10.58 -4.39
C CYS A 77 -8.25 11.00 -5.00
N GLN A 78 -8.23 11.71 -6.15
CA GLN A 78 -7.00 12.26 -6.70
C GLN A 78 -6.35 13.31 -5.77
N TYR A 79 -7.15 13.99 -4.95
CA TYR A 79 -6.65 14.91 -3.94
C TYR A 79 -6.14 14.13 -2.73
N THR A 80 -6.83 13.07 -2.31
CA THR A 80 -6.40 12.24 -1.20
C THR A 80 -4.99 11.69 -1.38
N VAL A 81 -4.63 11.21 -2.57
CA VAL A 81 -3.29 10.66 -2.82
C VAL A 81 -2.17 11.71 -2.86
N MET A 82 -2.51 12.99 -2.82
CA MET A 82 -1.55 14.08 -2.69
C MET A 82 -1.13 14.33 -1.23
N HIS A 83 -1.85 13.76 -0.26
CA HIS A 83 -1.64 13.96 1.17
C HIS A 83 -1.19 12.65 1.85
N ASP A 84 -0.48 12.79 2.97
CA ASP A 84 -0.09 11.66 3.83
C ASP A 84 -1.18 11.30 4.85
N GLU A 85 -2.04 12.26 5.16
CA GLU A 85 -3.11 12.16 6.16
C GLU A 85 -4.48 12.09 5.51
N VAL A 86 -5.51 11.90 6.34
CA VAL A 86 -6.90 11.93 5.90
C VAL A 86 -7.23 13.29 5.30
N PHE A 87 -7.70 13.29 4.08
CA PHE A 87 -8.18 14.47 3.37
C PHE A 87 -9.69 14.61 3.57
N VAL A 88 -10.13 15.79 4.05
CA VAL A 88 -11.54 16.03 4.42
C VAL A 88 -12.09 17.25 3.68
N VAL A 89 -13.28 17.10 3.11
CA VAL A 89 -14.09 18.17 2.51
C VAL A 89 -15.44 18.22 3.25
N PRO A 90 -15.64 19.12 4.24
CA PRO A 90 -16.83 19.17 5.07
C PRO A 90 -18.11 19.55 4.31
N ASP A 91 -18.01 20.48 3.35
CA ASP A 91 -19.10 20.83 2.41
C ASP A 91 -18.51 21.17 1.03
N ALA A 92 -18.65 20.26 0.09
CA ALA A 92 -18.09 20.38 -1.26
C ALA A 92 -18.67 21.56 -2.06
N ARG A 93 -19.86 22.08 -1.70
CA ARG A 93 -20.46 23.25 -2.40
C ARG A 93 -19.73 24.54 -2.08
N THR A 94 -19.14 24.64 -0.89
CA THR A 94 -18.44 25.84 -0.43
C THR A 94 -16.93 25.73 -0.64
N ASP A 95 -16.45 24.55 -0.97
CA ASP A 95 -15.04 24.30 -1.27
C ASP A 95 -14.68 24.76 -2.69
N ARG A 96 -13.67 25.62 -2.79
CA ARG A 96 -13.24 26.23 -4.09
C ARG A 96 -12.77 25.19 -5.10
N GLY A 97 -12.21 24.08 -4.63
CA GLY A 97 -11.73 22.96 -5.46
C GLY A 97 -12.86 22.06 -5.98
N PHE A 98 -13.99 21.97 -5.26
CA PHE A 98 -15.03 21.00 -5.55
C PHE A 98 -16.39 21.56 -5.94
N ALA A 99 -16.67 22.84 -5.69
CA ALA A 99 -17.99 23.45 -5.95
C ALA A 99 -18.47 23.31 -7.41
N ARG A 100 -17.56 23.09 -8.37
CA ARG A 100 -17.87 22.89 -9.80
C ARG A 100 -17.70 21.44 -10.25
N ASN A 101 -17.43 20.53 -9.33
CA ASN A 101 -17.27 19.11 -9.66
C ASN A 101 -18.60 18.53 -10.15
N PRO A 102 -18.61 17.70 -11.23
CA PRO A 102 -19.83 17.09 -11.76
C PRO A 102 -20.65 16.33 -10.72
N TYR A 103 -20.00 15.62 -9.79
CA TYR A 103 -20.66 14.86 -8.73
C TYR A 103 -21.19 15.72 -7.57
N VAL A 104 -20.82 16.99 -7.53
CA VAL A 104 -21.39 18.00 -6.60
C VAL A 104 -22.59 18.69 -7.23
N LEU A 105 -22.50 19.00 -8.53
CA LEU A 105 -23.56 19.69 -9.27
C LEU A 105 -24.69 18.74 -9.72
N GLY A 106 -24.33 17.49 -10.05
CA GLY A 106 -25.24 16.43 -10.48
C GLY A 106 -25.29 15.28 -9.46
N GLU A 107 -25.79 14.12 -9.91
CA GLU A 107 -25.84 12.92 -9.08
C GLU A 107 -24.43 12.39 -8.76
N PRO A 108 -24.21 11.91 -7.54
CA PRO A 108 -25.12 11.71 -6.42
C PRO A 108 -25.33 12.96 -5.55
N GLY A 109 -24.82 14.13 -5.91
CA GLY A 109 -24.95 15.35 -5.15
C GLY A 109 -24.05 15.37 -3.90
N ILE A 110 -22.76 15.05 -4.06
CA ILE A 110 -21.78 14.98 -2.97
C ILE A 110 -21.73 16.31 -2.22
N ARG A 111 -21.80 16.23 -0.88
CA ARG A 111 -21.62 17.36 0.03
C ARG A 111 -20.44 17.17 0.95
N PHE A 112 -20.24 15.96 1.44
CA PHE A 112 -19.13 15.60 2.32
C PHE A 112 -18.27 14.53 1.69
N TYR A 113 -16.97 14.63 1.89
CA TYR A 113 -15.99 13.62 1.53
C TYR A 113 -14.92 13.54 2.62
N ALA A 114 -14.55 12.34 3.02
CA ALA A 114 -13.31 12.10 3.74
C ALA A 114 -12.63 10.86 3.15
N GLY A 115 -11.33 10.96 2.89
CA GLY A 115 -10.54 9.89 2.30
C GLY A 115 -9.19 9.73 3.00
N VAL A 116 -8.81 8.49 3.29
CA VAL A 116 -7.48 8.15 3.79
C VAL A 116 -6.66 7.54 2.65
N PRO A 117 -5.42 8.00 2.40
CA PRO A 117 -4.59 7.42 1.36
C PRO A 117 -4.19 5.98 1.71
N LEU A 118 -4.19 5.10 0.72
CA LEU A 118 -3.72 3.73 0.82
C LEU A 118 -2.24 3.68 0.47
N THR A 119 -1.41 3.82 1.50
CA THR A 119 0.04 3.90 1.37
C THR A 119 0.66 2.53 1.59
N THR A 120 1.26 1.96 0.57
CA THR A 120 1.91 0.63 0.62
C THR A 120 3.41 0.71 0.92
N GLU A 121 4.07 1.79 0.49
CA GLU A 121 5.46 2.12 0.75
C GLU A 121 5.55 3.62 1.07
N PRO A 122 6.59 4.12 1.76
CA PRO A 122 6.74 5.55 2.02
C PRO A 122 6.59 6.38 0.75
N GLY A 123 5.61 7.27 0.73
CA GLY A 123 5.29 8.13 -0.42
C GLY A 123 4.52 7.46 -1.57
N ILE A 124 4.28 6.15 -1.57
CA ILE A 124 3.54 5.45 -2.61
C ILE A 124 2.08 5.26 -2.21
N ARG A 125 1.20 6.11 -2.70
CA ARG A 125 -0.24 6.14 -2.39
C ARG A 125 -1.04 5.66 -3.59
N LEU A 126 -1.54 4.44 -3.53
CA LEU A 126 -2.18 3.75 -4.67
C LEU A 126 -3.60 4.21 -4.93
N GLY A 127 -4.27 4.69 -3.90
CA GLY A 127 -5.68 5.07 -3.93
C GLY A 127 -6.15 5.54 -2.56
N SER A 128 -7.42 5.35 -2.25
CA SER A 128 -8.00 5.73 -0.97
C SER A 128 -9.10 4.79 -0.49
N LEU A 129 -9.25 4.68 0.84
CA LEU A 129 -10.54 4.35 1.44
C LEU A 129 -11.27 5.67 1.68
N CYS A 130 -12.43 5.84 1.10
CA CYS A 130 -13.22 7.07 1.24
C CYS A 130 -14.64 6.80 1.71
N ILE A 131 -15.18 7.82 2.40
CA ILE A 131 -16.59 7.91 2.82
C ILE A 131 -17.18 9.20 2.25
N ILE A 132 -18.42 9.13 1.80
CA ILE A 132 -19.08 10.21 1.07
C ILE A 132 -20.51 10.36 1.57
N ASP A 133 -20.97 11.62 1.71
CA ASP A 133 -22.36 11.91 2.03
C ASP A 133 -22.93 13.01 1.11
N THR A 134 -24.25 12.98 0.95
CA THR A 134 -25.05 14.02 0.28
C THR A 134 -25.44 15.15 1.24
N LYS A 135 -24.99 15.11 2.49
CA LYS A 135 -25.14 16.14 3.51
C LYS A 135 -23.78 16.62 3.97
N PRO A 136 -23.59 17.92 4.27
CA PRO A 136 -22.37 18.42 4.90
C PRO A 136 -22.16 17.78 6.27
N ARG A 137 -20.90 17.55 6.66
CA ARG A 137 -20.54 16.96 7.95
C ARG A 137 -19.34 17.66 8.58
N LEU A 138 -19.35 17.74 9.92
CA LEU A 138 -18.14 17.94 10.70
C LEU A 138 -17.43 16.59 10.87
N PHE A 139 -16.12 16.59 10.79
CA PHE A 139 -15.32 15.38 10.90
C PHE A 139 -14.25 15.59 11.96
N GLU A 140 -14.53 15.10 13.15
CA GLU A 140 -13.72 15.30 14.35
C GLU A 140 -12.45 14.44 14.33
N PRO A 141 -11.42 14.77 15.14
CA PRO A 141 -10.16 14.02 15.19
C PRO A 141 -10.33 12.53 15.48
N GLU A 142 -11.33 12.14 16.27
CA GLU A 142 -11.67 10.75 16.57
C GLU A 142 -12.12 10.01 15.31
N HIS A 143 -12.94 10.66 14.49
CA HIS A 143 -13.36 10.09 13.19
C HIS A 143 -12.18 9.94 12.24
N VAL A 144 -11.26 10.91 12.21
CA VAL A 144 -10.03 10.84 11.43
C VAL A 144 -9.20 9.62 11.84
N ALA A 145 -9.01 9.39 13.15
CA ALA A 145 -8.24 8.26 13.67
C ALA A 145 -8.86 6.91 13.30
N VAL A 146 -10.21 6.80 13.37
CA VAL A 146 -10.94 5.58 12.99
C VAL A 146 -10.80 5.32 11.48
N LEU A 147 -10.99 6.34 10.64
CA LEU A 147 -10.87 6.19 9.17
C LEU A 147 -9.43 5.79 8.79
N ALA A 148 -8.42 6.40 9.42
CA ALA A 148 -7.02 6.03 9.23
C ALA A 148 -6.74 4.57 9.65
N GLY A 149 -7.36 4.10 10.74
CA GLY A 149 -7.30 2.70 11.17
C GLY A 149 -7.88 1.73 10.14
N LEU A 150 -9.06 2.05 9.60
CA LEU A 150 -9.68 1.25 8.54
C LEU A 150 -8.86 1.25 7.24
N GLY A 151 -8.23 2.38 6.89
CA GLY A 151 -7.32 2.46 5.75
C GLY A 151 -6.11 1.52 5.86
N ARG A 152 -5.54 1.38 7.08
CA ARG A 152 -4.48 0.39 7.32
C ARG A 152 -4.96 -1.05 7.10
N LEU A 153 -6.16 -1.40 7.59
CA LEU A 153 -6.74 -2.72 7.33
C LEU A 153 -6.94 -3.00 5.83
N VAL A 154 -7.30 -1.97 5.05
CA VAL A 154 -7.38 -2.11 3.58
C VAL A 154 -6.01 -2.43 2.99
N VAL A 155 -4.96 -1.73 3.41
CA VAL A 155 -3.60 -1.97 2.93
C VAL A 155 -3.13 -3.39 3.29
N ASP A 156 -3.37 -3.84 4.52
CA ASP A 156 -3.03 -5.20 4.97
C ASP A 156 -3.74 -6.26 4.10
N GLU A 157 -5.02 -6.06 3.80
CA GLU A 157 -5.82 -6.95 2.96
C GLU A 157 -5.32 -6.99 1.51
N LEU A 158 -4.92 -5.84 0.95
CA LEU A 158 -4.32 -5.77 -0.38
C LEU A 158 -3.01 -6.56 -0.45
N TRP A 159 -2.19 -6.50 0.60
CA TRP A 159 -0.96 -7.28 0.71
C TRP A 159 -1.24 -8.78 0.82
N LEU A 160 -2.20 -9.20 1.65
CA LEU A 160 -2.59 -10.60 1.76
C LEU A 160 -3.03 -11.17 0.42
N HIS A 161 -3.90 -10.49 -0.29
CA HIS A 161 -4.34 -10.90 -1.63
C HIS A 161 -3.18 -11.00 -2.63
N HIS A 162 -2.24 -10.06 -2.57
CA HIS A 162 -1.06 -10.12 -3.42
C HIS A 162 -0.21 -11.35 -3.13
N LEU A 163 0.07 -11.62 -1.85
CA LEU A 163 0.87 -12.77 -1.43
C LEU A 163 0.21 -14.11 -1.79
N GLU A 164 -1.10 -14.24 -1.58
CA GLU A 164 -1.86 -15.43 -1.99
C GLU A 164 -1.78 -15.67 -3.50
N ARG A 165 -1.91 -14.62 -4.30
CA ARG A 165 -1.80 -14.72 -5.75
C ARG A 165 -0.42 -15.14 -6.21
N VAL A 166 0.63 -14.55 -5.64
CA VAL A 166 2.03 -14.93 -5.92
C VAL A 166 2.28 -16.37 -5.52
N GLY A 167 1.79 -16.80 -4.36
CA GLY A 167 1.88 -18.18 -3.89
C GLY A 167 1.19 -19.17 -4.82
N ARG A 168 0.00 -18.82 -5.33
CA ARG A 168 -0.77 -19.67 -6.27
C ARG A 168 -0.05 -19.80 -7.61
N VAL A 169 0.40 -18.70 -8.20
CA VAL A 169 1.17 -18.71 -9.46
C VAL A 169 2.43 -19.56 -9.32
N ARG A 170 3.10 -19.52 -8.17
CA ARG A 170 4.27 -20.37 -7.90
C ARG A 170 3.92 -21.86 -7.79
N ALA A 171 2.82 -22.17 -7.14
CA ALA A 171 2.36 -23.57 -7.00
C ALA A 171 1.97 -24.18 -8.36
N GLU A 172 1.32 -23.39 -9.23
CA GLU A 172 0.89 -23.80 -10.57
C GLU A 172 2.06 -23.93 -11.56
N ALA A 173 3.10 -23.11 -11.40
CA ALA A 173 4.23 -23.05 -12.32
C ALA A 173 5.24 -24.21 -12.15
N GLY A 174 5.16 -24.99 -11.08
CA GLY A 174 6.10 -26.08 -10.78
C GLY A 174 7.50 -25.59 -10.37
N ALA A 175 8.34 -26.51 -9.90
CA ALA A 175 9.66 -26.20 -9.32
C ALA A 175 10.65 -25.51 -10.28
N ASP A 176 10.51 -25.72 -11.58
CA ASP A 176 11.43 -25.16 -12.59
C ASP A 176 11.10 -23.70 -12.96
N SER A 177 9.84 -23.29 -12.86
CA SER A 177 9.39 -21.90 -13.07
C SER A 177 9.64 -21.02 -11.86
N LEU A 178 9.82 -21.57 -10.66
CA LEU A 178 10.13 -20.85 -9.43
C LEU A 178 11.42 -20.02 -9.50
N ARG A 179 12.34 -20.42 -10.40
CA ARG A 179 13.61 -19.68 -10.63
C ARG A 179 13.45 -18.44 -11.51
N ARG A 180 12.32 -18.28 -12.22
CA ARG A 180 12.07 -17.17 -13.17
C ARG A 180 10.93 -16.23 -12.79
N ALA A 181 10.09 -16.59 -11.81
CA ALA A 181 9.06 -15.67 -11.32
C ALA A 181 9.73 -14.48 -10.63
N PRO A 182 9.30 -13.23 -10.87
CA PRO A 182 9.76 -12.11 -10.08
C PRO A 182 9.46 -12.44 -8.62
N LEU A 183 10.51 -12.43 -7.82
CA LEU A 183 10.41 -12.71 -6.40
C LEU A 183 9.45 -11.68 -5.79
N ALA A 184 8.60 -12.12 -4.84
CA ALA A 184 7.75 -11.24 -4.03
C ALA A 184 8.56 -10.17 -3.26
N PHE A 185 9.88 -10.23 -3.36
CA PHE A 185 10.87 -9.31 -2.81
C PHE A 185 10.80 -7.88 -3.37
N ASP A 186 10.21 -7.67 -4.55
CA ASP A 186 10.06 -6.31 -5.12
C ASP A 186 9.05 -5.43 -4.37
N LEU A 187 8.33 -6.02 -3.41
CA LEU A 187 7.27 -5.36 -2.67
C LEU A 187 7.52 -5.30 -1.16
N LEU A 188 8.62 -5.90 -0.67
CA LEU A 188 9.00 -5.79 0.73
C LEU A 188 9.72 -4.47 1.00
N PRO A 189 9.50 -3.85 2.19
CA PRO A 189 10.19 -2.63 2.55
C PRO A 189 11.70 -2.75 2.35
N THR A 190 12.32 -1.69 1.89
CA THR A 190 13.77 -1.60 1.72
C THR A 190 14.48 -1.95 3.02
N LEU A 191 15.56 -2.74 2.93
CA LEU A 191 16.37 -3.05 4.11
C LEU A 191 17.10 -1.78 4.58
N THR A 192 16.90 -1.42 5.83
CA THR A 192 17.67 -0.32 6.43
C THR A 192 19.09 -0.76 6.76
N SER A 193 20.02 0.18 6.77
CA SER A 193 21.40 -0.06 7.21
C SER A 193 21.46 -0.69 8.62
N ALA A 194 20.55 -0.29 9.50
CA ALA A 194 20.42 -0.83 10.85
C ALA A 194 20.00 -2.30 10.84
N GLN A 195 19.01 -2.67 9.99
CA GLN A 195 18.55 -4.05 9.87
C GLN A 195 19.66 -4.98 9.37
N VAL A 196 20.43 -4.56 8.37
CA VAL A 196 21.53 -5.39 7.85
C VAL A 196 22.60 -5.63 8.90
N ARG A 197 23.02 -4.58 9.63
CA ARG A 197 23.97 -4.73 10.73
C ARG A 197 23.44 -5.59 11.87
N ALA A 198 22.18 -5.40 12.26
CA ALA A 198 21.54 -6.16 13.33
C ALA A 198 21.35 -7.63 12.94
N GLY A 199 20.92 -7.93 11.72
CA GLY A 199 20.76 -9.30 11.20
C GLY A 199 22.10 -10.05 11.20
N ARG A 200 23.18 -9.38 10.76
CA ARG A 200 24.54 -9.95 10.83
C ARG A 200 24.98 -10.22 12.28
N ALA A 201 24.70 -9.28 13.18
CA ALA A 201 25.06 -9.44 14.58
C ALA A 201 24.29 -10.60 15.26
N LEU A 202 23.00 -10.77 14.94
CA LEU A 202 22.18 -11.87 15.46
C LEU A 202 22.68 -13.25 15.00
N LEU A 203 23.20 -13.35 13.77
CA LEU A 203 23.80 -14.58 13.23
C LEU A 203 25.30 -14.71 13.55
N ASN A 204 25.88 -13.72 14.22
CA ASN A 204 27.34 -13.64 14.47
C ASN A 204 28.16 -13.71 13.17
N TRP A 205 27.66 -13.12 12.08
CA TRP A 205 28.29 -13.13 10.77
C TRP A 205 29.20 -11.92 10.55
N SER A 206 30.35 -12.16 9.91
CA SER A 206 31.16 -11.12 9.29
C SER A 206 30.50 -10.57 8.02
N VAL A 207 30.99 -9.43 7.53
CA VAL A 207 30.58 -8.88 6.23
C VAL A 207 30.83 -9.90 5.09
N ARG A 208 31.88 -10.70 5.22
CA ARG A 208 32.27 -11.70 4.22
C ARG A 208 31.26 -12.87 4.20
N GLU A 209 30.89 -13.38 5.36
CA GLU A 209 29.93 -14.48 5.47
C GLU A 209 28.55 -14.09 4.94
N LEU A 210 28.09 -12.85 5.21
CA LEU A 210 26.86 -12.37 4.60
C LEU A 210 27.01 -12.20 3.09
N ALA A 211 28.14 -11.71 2.60
CA ALA A 211 28.40 -11.55 1.18
C ALA A 211 28.38 -12.90 0.45
N ASP A 212 29.03 -13.91 1.03
CA ASP A 212 29.08 -15.27 0.50
C ASP A 212 27.68 -15.91 0.51
N ALA A 213 26.94 -15.80 1.63
CA ALA A 213 25.58 -16.33 1.76
C ALA A 213 24.58 -15.65 0.79
N ALA A 214 24.72 -14.37 0.54
CA ALA A 214 23.86 -13.61 -0.38
C ALA A 214 24.31 -13.65 -1.85
N GLY A 215 25.49 -14.20 -2.14
CA GLY A 215 26.05 -14.20 -3.50
C GLY A 215 26.38 -12.80 -4.04
N VAL A 216 26.73 -11.84 -3.14
CA VAL A 216 27.06 -10.46 -3.49
C VAL A 216 28.47 -10.08 -3.04
N SER A 217 29.00 -8.95 -3.53
CA SER A 217 30.34 -8.51 -3.11
C SER A 217 30.33 -7.93 -1.69
N CYS A 218 31.45 -8.07 -0.94
CA CYS A 218 31.62 -7.41 0.34
C CYS A 218 31.44 -5.88 0.24
N THR A 219 31.80 -5.28 -0.90
CA THR A 219 31.59 -3.85 -1.16
C THR A 219 30.10 -3.49 -1.20
N THR A 220 29.28 -4.39 -1.77
CA THR A 220 27.82 -4.24 -1.78
C THR A 220 27.25 -4.23 -0.37
N ILE A 221 27.66 -5.19 0.49
CA ILE A 221 27.22 -5.24 1.89
C ILE A 221 27.62 -3.97 2.64
N LYS A 222 28.90 -3.55 2.54
CA LYS A 222 29.37 -2.32 3.19
C LYS A 222 28.60 -1.09 2.73
N ARG A 223 28.26 -0.99 1.43
CA ARG A 223 27.48 0.12 0.89
C ARG A 223 26.06 0.14 1.49
N VAL A 224 25.39 -1.01 1.60
CA VAL A 224 24.06 -1.10 2.24
C VAL A 224 24.16 -0.74 3.73
N GLU A 225 25.15 -1.21 4.44
CA GLU A 225 25.34 -0.92 5.87
C GLU A 225 25.68 0.56 6.18
N THR A 226 26.23 1.28 5.19
CA THR A 226 26.63 2.68 5.36
C THR A 226 25.56 3.63 4.85
N ASN A 227 25.02 3.38 3.65
CA ASN A 227 24.21 4.33 2.91
C ASN A 227 22.74 3.85 2.69
N GLY A 228 22.38 2.67 3.21
CA GLY A 228 21.07 2.06 3.00
C GLY A 228 20.95 1.28 1.68
N SER A 229 19.87 0.52 1.58
CA SER A 229 19.63 -0.36 0.42
C SER A 229 19.30 0.40 -0.87
N GLU A 230 18.93 1.67 -0.79
CA GLU A 230 18.61 2.53 -1.94
C GLU A 230 19.82 2.77 -2.86
N THR A 231 21.04 2.57 -2.34
CA THR A 231 22.28 2.81 -3.07
C THR A 231 22.78 1.61 -3.88
N VAL A 232 22.07 0.48 -3.80
CA VAL A 232 22.45 -0.76 -4.49
C VAL A 232 21.28 -1.29 -5.34
N ARG A 233 21.59 -2.17 -6.29
CA ARG A 233 20.55 -2.78 -7.15
C ARG A 233 19.57 -3.58 -6.29
N ARG A 234 18.29 -3.50 -6.61
CA ARG A 234 17.21 -4.21 -5.88
C ARG A 234 17.45 -5.72 -5.80
N GLU A 235 18.00 -6.32 -6.83
CA GLU A 235 18.39 -7.75 -6.87
C GLU A 235 19.32 -8.11 -5.71
N ASN A 236 20.32 -7.28 -5.44
CA ASN A 236 21.26 -7.47 -4.34
C ASN A 236 20.60 -7.31 -2.97
N VAL A 237 19.65 -6.38 -2.84
CA VAL A 237 18.86 -6.19 -1.60
C VAL A 237 18.02 -7.43 -1.34
N GLY A 238 17.35 -7.97 -2.37
CA GLY A 238 16.59 -9.22 -2.29
C GLY A 238 17.46 -10.41 -1.87
N ALA A 239 18.64 -10.55 -2.47
CA ALA A 239 19.59 -11.61 -2.12
C ALA A 239 20.08 -11.53 -0.67
N ILE A 240 20.37 -10.32 -0.19
CA ILE A 240 20.77 -10.07 1.22
C ILE A 240 19.63 -10.45 2.17
N ARG A 241 18.41 -10.05 1.88
CA ARG A 241 17.23 -10.40 2.67
C ARG A 241 17.02 -11.91 2.71
N GLN A 242 17.06 -12.57 1.56
CA GLN A 242 16.90 -14.02 1.45
C GLN A 242 17.96 -14.77 2.26
N ALA A 243 19.21 -14.33 2.23
CA ALA A 243 20.28 -14.92 3.04
C ALA A 243 19.95 -14.88 4.53
N PHE A 244 19.38 -13.78 5.02
CA PHE A 244 18.95 -13.66 6.41
C PHE A 244 17.75 -14.56 6.73
N GLU A 245 16.72 -14.56 5.87
CA GLU A 245 15.48 -15.31 6.07
C GLU A 245 15.71 -16.84 6.08
N VAL A 246 16.57 -17.33 5.19
CA VAL A 246 16.99 -18.75 5.17
C VAL A 246 17.67 -19.15 6.48
N HIS A 247 18.31 -18.22 7.16
CA HIS A 247 18.97 -18.45 8.45
C HIS A 247 18.12 -18.00 9.65
N GLY A 248 16.80 -17.93 9.47
CA GLY A 248 15.86 -17.72 10.56
C GLY A 248 15.67 -16.28 11.03
N ILE A 249 16.20 -15.29 10.32
CA ILE A 249 15.92 -13.87 10.60
C ILE A 249 14.60 -13.48 9.95
N GLU A 250 13.68 -12.95 10.74
CA GLU A 250 12.43 -12.35 10.27
C GLU A 250 12.51 -10.83 10.36
N PHE A 251 12.14 -10.15 9.28
CA PHE A 251 12.07 -8.69 9.21
C PHE A 251 10.65 -8.25 9.54
N THR A 252 10.49 -7.46 10.57
CA THR A 252 9.21 -6.88 10.95
C THR A 252 9.20 -5.38 10.65
N ALA A 253 8.12 -4.90 10.07
CA ALA A 253 7.84 -3.48 9.91
C ALA A 253 6.55 -3.18 10.69
N SER A 254 6.63 -2.24 11.63
CA SER A 254 5.46 -1.73 12.34
C SER A 254 4.82 -0.59 11.54
N PRO A 255 3.50 -0.37 11.64
CA PRO A 255 2.82 0.80 11.05
C PRO A 255 3.42 2.15 11.45
N ASP A 256 4.10 2.22 12.60
CA ASP A 256 4.78 3.43 13.11
C ASP A 256 6.19 3.62 12.52
N ALA A 257 6.49 3.08 11.35
CA ALA A 257 7.81 3.09 10.71
C ALA A 257 8.94 2.48 11.56
N ARG A 258 8.60 1.74 12.61
CA ARG A 258 9.58 0.98 13.38
C ARG A 258 9.89 -0.31 12.61
N VAL A 259 11.13 -0.46 12.20
CA VAL A 259 11.63 -1.66 11.57
C VAL A 259 12.32 -2.52 12.62
N GLY A 260 11.92 -3.78 12.71
CA GLY A 260 12.45 -4.74 13.66
C GLY A 260 13.09 -5.94 12.98
N LEU A 261 13.77 -6.74 13.79
CA LEU A 261 14.28 -8.06 13.45
C LEU A 261 13.95 -9.02 14.57
N SER A 262 13.61 -10.24 14.24
CA SER A 262 13.55 -11.37 15.17
C SER A 262 14.28 -12.57 14.60
N ILE A 263 14.77 -13.45 15.47
CA ILE A 263 15.35 -14.74 15.08
C ILE A 263 14.40 -15.86 15.50
N LYS A 264 14.04 -16.74 14.58
CA LYS A 264 13.36 -17.99 14.94
C LYS A 264 14.35 -18.87 15.67
N ARG A 265 14.11 -19.11 16.98
CA ARG A 265 14.77 -20.21 17.69
C ARG A 265 13.99 -21.47 17.35
N GLU A 266 14.62 -22.41 16.69
CA GLU A 266 14.12 -23.80 16.69
C GLU A 266 14.10 -24.24 18.15
N CYS A 267 12.91 -24.58 18.67
CA CYS A 267 12.80 -25.35 19.89
C CYS A 267 13.46 -26.72 19.60
N GLN A 268 14.66 -26.96 20.11
CA GLN A 268 15.19 -28.30 20.20
C GLN A 268 14.33 -29.04 21.23
N GLU A 269 13.54 -29.99 20.76
CA GLU A 269 12.95 -31.06 21.59
C GLU A 269 14.05 -32.00 22.10
#